data_69391b6c197682895887c88c557037cd
#
_entry.id   69391b6c197682895887c88c557037cd
#
_cell.length_a   1.000
_cell.length_b   1.000
_cell.length_c   1.000
_cell.angle_alpha   90.00
_cell.angle_beta   90.00
_cell.angle_gamma   90.00
#
_symmetry.space_group_name_H-M   'P 1'
#
loop_
_entity.id
_entity.type
_entity.pdbx_description
1 polymer ?
#
loop_
_entity_poly.entity_id
_entity_poly.type
_entity_poly.pdbx_seq_one_letter_code
_entity_poly.pdbx_strand_id
1 'polypeptide(L)'
;LDFLPRSSVKECVTEIRTLLNEARNVDNTQKNVYWLSDKAVAYLQVELELYAGNYPAVLELTKDLETEYPESVLGADVYKYLWSSENSDARIFGKYQLEQIYMDIRFDTFEKGDYLVLSQNVDYEEEDIRKEWSEIPFVMPDAKNVRLLGKYNKMNRDKVASKYVNVARAAGMWLMRVEALARSGKEGDAVALANRMLK
;
A
#
# COMPACT_ATOMS: atom_id res chain seq x y z
N LEU A 1 -35.30 19.97 9.49
CA LEU A 1 -34.00 19.25 9.49
C LEU A 1 -32.95 20.26 9.89
N ASP A 2 -32.54 20.22 11.17
CA ASP A 2 -31.40 21.00 11.62
C ASP A 2 -30.13 20.45 10.98
N PHE A 3 -29.54 21.22 10.08
CA PHE A 3 -28.26 20.89 9.49
C PHE A 3 -27.20 21.06 10.57
N LEU A 4 -26.61 19.97 11.01
CA LEU A 4 -25.41 20.02 11.86
C LEU A 4 -24.27 20.72 11.10
N PRO A 5 -23.60 21.69 11.74
CA PRO A 5 -22.45 22.34 11.12
C PRO A 5 -21.35 21.33 10.83
N ARG A 6 -20.60 21.55 9.77
CA ARG A 6 -19.43 20.73 9.46
C ARG A 6 -18.34 20.93 10.51
N SER A 7 -17.77 19.84 10.99
CA SER A 7 -16.59 19.90 11.84
C SER A 7 -15.39 20.47 11.07
N SER A 8 -14.53 21.19 11.76
CA SER A 8 -13.26 21.64 11.21
C SER A 8 -12.30 20.45 11.02
N VAL A 9 -11.33 20.60 10.13
CA VAL A 9 -10.27 19.59 9.94
C VAL A 9 -9.54 19.29 11.25
N LYS A 10 -9.30 20.33 12.08
CA LYS A 10 -8.66 20.16 13.39
C LYS A 10 -9.48 19.30 14.34
N GLU A 11 -10.79 19.49 14.38
CA GLU A 11 -11.69 18.66 15.20
C GLU A 11 -11.69 17.22 14.69
N CYS A 12 -11.78 17.00 13.39
CA CYS A 12 -11.72 15.66 12.80
C CYS A 12 -10.37 14.96 13.11
N VAL A 13 -9.25 15.64 12.95
CA VAL A 13 -7.93 15.08 13.27
C VAL A 13 -7.83 14.71 14.77
N THR A 14 -8.37 15.57 15.65
CA THR A 14 -8.36 15.31 17.09
C THR A 14 -9.20 14.10 17.44
N GLU A 15 -10.38 13.98 16.86
CA GLU A 15 -11.28 12.85 17.09
C GLU A 15 -10.67 11.54 16.57
N ILE A 16 -10.14 11.52 15.34
CA ILE A 16 -9.50 10.35 14.78
C ILE A 16 -8.29 9.92 15.64
N ARG A 17 -7.49 10.88 16.12
CA ARG A 17 -6.37 10.59 17.02
C ARG A 17 -6.82 9.93 18.31
N THR A 18 -7.91 10.40 18.91
CA THR A 18 -8.50 9.82 20.12
C THR A 18 -8.93 8.37 19.86
N LEU A 19 -9.70 8.14 18.80
CA LEU A 19 -10.18 6.80 18.42
C LEU A 19 -9.03 5.83 18.12
N LEU A 20 -7.99 6.28 17.42
CA LEU A 20 -6.81 5.44 17.14
C LEU A 20 -6.01 5.12 18.41
N ASN A 21 -5.91 6.05 19.35
CA ASN A 21 -5.27 5.79 20.64
C ASN A 21 -6.04 4.75 21.47
N GLU A 22 -7.36 4.82 21.48
CA GLU A 22 -8.22 3.82 22.12
C GLU A 22 -8.08 2.44 21.47
N ALA A 23 -7.96 2.40 20.13
CA ALA A 23 -7.82 1.18 19.37
C ALA A 23 -6.42 0.52 19.48
N ARG A 24 -5.43 1.17 20.06
CA ARG A 24 -4.04 0.68 20.16
C ARG A 24 -3.86 -0.62 20.94
N ASN A 25 -4.82 -0.93 21.81
CA ASN A 25 -4.75 -2.11 22.69
C ASN A 25 -5.56 -3.29 22.12
N VAL A 26 -5.83 -3.30 20.83
CA VAL A 26 -6.54 -4.41 20.20
C VAL A 26 -5.64 -5.65 20.19
N ASP A 27 -6.03 -6.65 20.96
CA ASP A 27 -5.37 -7.95 20.92
C ASP A 27 -5.72 -8.69 19.64
N ASN A 28 -4.72 -8.89 18.79
CA ASN A 28 -4.83 -9.61 17.53
C ASN A 28 -3.75 -10.70 17.38
N THR A 29 -3.21 -11.19 18.47
CA THR A 29 -2.07 -12.12 18.48
C THR A 29 -2.37 -13.46 17.80
N GLN A 30 -3.64 -13.85 17.69
CA GLN A 30 -4.06 -15.12 17.12
C GLN A 30 -4.66 -15.00 15.70
N LYS A 31 -4.65 -13.79 15.12
CA LYS A 31 -5.29 -13.52 13.84
C LYS A 31 -4.25 -13.10 12.81
N ASN A 32 -4.62 -13.21 11.57
CA ASN A 32 -3.75 -12.82 10.47
C ASN A 32 -3.92 -11.32 10.11
N VAL A 33 -3.16 -10.86 9.12
CA VAL A 33 -3.12 -9.48 8.64
C VAL A 33 -4.45 -8.94 8.07
N TYR A 34 -5.51 -9.74 8.01
CA TYR A 34 -6.86 -9.32 7.61
C TYR A 34 -7.74 -8.88 8.77
N TRP A 35 -7.20 -8.92 9.97
CA TRP A 35 -7.82 -8.39 11.18
C TRP A 35 -7.04 -7.16 11.64
N LEU A 36 -7.76 -6.21 12.22
CA LEU A 36 -7.10 -5.05 12.81
C LEU A 36 -6.15 -5.51 13.92
N SER A 37 -4.95 -4.96 13.89
CA SER A 37 -3.88 -5.21 14.85
C SER A 37 -3.33 -3.87 15.34
N ASP A 38 -2.54 -3.90 16.39
CA ASP A 38 -1.76 -2.76 16.87
C ASP A 38 -0.90 -2.13 15.76
N LYS A 39 -0.33 -2.95 14.87
CA LYS A 39 0.46 -2.51 13.70
C LYS A 39 -0.40 -1.80 12.66
N ALA A 40 -1.59 -2.30 12.39
CA ALA A 40 -2.53 -1.64 11.49
C ALA A 40 -2.97 -0.29 12.06
N VAL A 41 -3.23 -0.23 13.37
CA VAL A 41 -3.56 1.02 14.05
C VAL A 41 -2.38 1.99 14.02
N ALA A 42 -1.16 1.52 14.28
CA ALA A 42 0.05 2.33 14.21
C ALA A 42 0.26 2.91 12.80
N TYR A 43 0.01 2.13 11.76
CA TYR A 43 0.07 2.60 10.38
C TYR A 43 -0.89 3.77 10.14
N LEU A 44 -2.14 3.65 10.56
CA LEU A 44 -3.15 4.70 10.44
C LEU A 44 -2.79 5.95 11.27
N GLN A 45 -2.17 5.76 12.44
CA GLN A 45 -1.67 6.90 13.23
C GLN A 45 -0.55 7.65 12.49
N VAL A 46 0.37 6.93 11.87
CA VAL A 46 1.43 7.53 11.05
C VAL A 46 0.84 8.34 9.89
N GLU A 47 -0.14 7.79 9.17
CA GLU A 47 -0.84 8.51 8.09
C GLU A 47 -1.53 9.77 8.61
N LEU A 48 -2.23 9.69 9.74
CA LEU A 48 -2.90 10.83 10.36
C LEU A 48 -1.93 11.94 10.75
N GLU A 49 -0.83 11.57 11.43
CA GLU A 49 0.17 12.54 11.88
C GLU A 49 0.93 13.17 10.70
N LEU A 50 1.19 12.40 9.64
CA LEU A 50 1.78 12.92 8.40
C LEU A 50 0.84 13.93 7.73
N TYR A 51 -0.45 13.59 7.61
CA TYR A 51 -1.47 14.48 7.08
C TYR A 51 -1.61 15.77 7.91
N ALA A 52 -1.52 15.66 9.24
CA ALA A 52 -1.57 16.80 10.15
C ALA A 52 -0.29 17.64 10.18
N GLY A 53 0.78 17.22 9.48
CA GLY A 53 2.08 17.87 9.48
C GLY A 53 2.88 17.69 10.78
N ASN A 54 2.51 16.72 11.61
CA ASN A 54 3.19 16.42 12.87
C ASN A 54 4.34 15.43 12.66
N TYR A 55 5.36 15.86 11.90
CA TYR A 55 6.50 15.04 11.52
C TYR A 55 7.28 14.43 12.71
N PRO A 56 7.45 15.12 13.85
CA PRO A 56 8.07 14.52 15.02
C PRO A 56 7.32 13.26 15.51
N ALA A 57 5.98 13.29 15.51
CA ALA A 57 5.19 12.12 15.89
C ALA A 57 5.32 10.99 14.86
N VAL A 58 5.37 11.30 13.56
CA VAL A 58 5.65 10.30 12.52
C VAL A 58 6.98 9.60 12.76
N LEU A 59 8.04 10.36 13.05
CA LEU A 59 9.38 9.81 13.31
C LEU A 59 9.41 8.93 14.57
N GLU A 60 8.67 9.29 15.61
CA GLU A 60 8.59 8.48 16.82
C GLU A 60 7.77 7.21 16.59
N LEU A 61 6.60 7.30 15.95
CA LEU A 61 5.73 6.15 15.64
C LEU A 61 6.41 5.13 14.72
N THR A 62 7.35 5.57 13.89
CA THR A 62 8.09 4.72 12.94
C THR A 62 9.51 4.37 13.44
N LYS A 63 9.82 4.61 14.70
CA LYS A 63 11.16 4.45 15.28
C LYS A 63 11.72 3.04 15.15
N ASP A 64 10.88 2.06 15.44
CA ASP A 64 11.28 0.65 15.44
C ASP A 64 11.00 -0.05 14.09
N LEU A 65 10.69 0.74 13.07
CA LEU A 65 10.33 0.25 11.74
C LEU A 65 11.41 -0.66 11.13
N GLU A 66 12.68 -0.30 11.28
CA GLU A 66 13.80 -1.08 10.74
C GLU A 66 13.94 -2.45 11.41
N THR A 67 13.52 -2.57 12.65
CA THR A 67 13.50 -3.85 13.36
C THR A 67 12.27 -4.68 12.99
N GLU A 68 11.13 -4.05 12.95
CA GLU A 68 9.84 -4.70 12.71
C GLU A 68 9.63 -5.07 11.24
N TYR A 69 10.08 -4.20 10.32
CA TYR A 69 10.01 -4.37 8.87
C TYR A 69 11.39 -4.09 8.24
N PRO A 70 12.34 -5.00 8.35
CA PRO A 70 13.69 -4.80 7.85
C PRO A 70 13.71 -4.64 6.31
N GLU A 71 14.82 -4.15 5.78
CA GLU A 71 14.99 -3.94 4.32
C GLU A 71 14.66 -5.19 3.49
N SER A 72 14.89 -6.38 4.03
CA SER A 72 14.59 -7.65 3.35
C SER A 72 13.11 -7.79 2.95
N VAL A 73 12.17 -7.14 3.65
CA VAL A 73 10.76 -7.17 3.26
C VAL A 73 10.42 -6.24 2.09
N LEU A 74 11.37 -5.44 1.63
CA LEU A 74 11.22 -4.56 0.47
C LEU A 74 11.76 -5.21 -0.82
N GLY A 75 12.42 -6.36 -0.71
CA GLY A 75 13.05 -7.04 -1.83
C GLY A 75 12.07 -7.60 -2.87
N ALA A 76 12.64 -7.97 -4.02
CA ALA A 76 11.92 -8.44 -5.20
C ALA A 76 10.97 -9.61 -4.93
N ASP A 77 11.44 -10.61 -4.22
CA ASP A 77 10.66 -11.81 -3.92
C ASP A 77 9.46 -11.49 -3.02
N VAL A 78 9.67 -10.65 -2.00
CA VAL A 78 8.59 -10.22 -1.11
C VAL A 78 7.57 -9.35 -1.85
N TYR A 79 8.04 -8.48 -2.76
CA TYR A 79 7.17 -7.68 -3.61
C TYR A 79 6.21 -8.54 -4.43
N LYS A 80 6.72 -9.62 -5.01
CA LYS A 80 5.92 -10.60 -5.75
C LYS A 80 4.82 -11.21 -4.86
N TYR A 81 5.18 -11.71 -3.69
CA TYR A 81 4.23 -12.33 -2.75
C TYR A 81 3.21 -11.33 -2.18
N LEU A 82 3.56 -10.06 -2.10
CA LEU A 82 2.63 -9.02 -1.68
C LEU A 82 1.35 -8.98 -2.53
N TRP A 83 1.45 -9.35 -3.80
CA TRP A 83 0.33 -9.35 -4.75
C TRP A 83 -0.27 -10.72 -5.00
N SER A 84 0.44 -11.80 -4.72
CA SER A 84 0.09 -13.16 -5.10
C SER A 84 -0.22 -14.09 -3.94
N SER A 85 0.20 -13.77 -2.73
CA SER A 85 0.13 -14.70 -1.61
C SER A 85 -0.70 -14.15 -0.45
N GLU A 86 -1.28 -15.08 0.30
CA GLU A 86 -1.91 -14.81 1.58
C GLU A 86 -0.90 -14.26 2.58
N ASN A 87 0.27 -14.87 2.62
CA ASN A 87 1.32 -14.52 3.56
C ASN A 87 2.38 -13.67 2.87
N SER A 88 2.56 -12.45 3.37
CA SER A 88 3.63 -11.57 2.95
C SER A 88 4.08 -10.74 4.14
N ASP A 89 5.35 -10.81 4.47
CA ASP A 89 5.95 -10.05 5.57
C ASP A 89 5.92 -8.53 5.32
N ALA A 90 5.73 -8.13 4.06
CA ALA A 90 5.54 -6.73 3.69
C ALA A 90 4.11 -6.21 3.89
N ARG A 91 3.14 -7.08 4.22
CA ARG A 91 1.74 -6.70 4.42
C ARG A 91 1.46 -6.45 5.89
N ILE A 92 1.21 -5.21 6.25
CA ILE A 92 0.82 -4.82 7.61
C ILE A 92 -0.67 -5.08 7.81
N PHE A 93 -1.49 -4.67 6.84
CA PHE A 93 -2.93 -4.89 6.86
C PHE A 93 -3.46 -5.06 5.44
N GLY A 94 -4.37 -6.00 5.28
CA GLY A 94 -5.02 -6.26 4.01
C GLY A 94 -6.50 -6.58 4.18
N LYS A 95 -7.21 -6.53 3.09
CA LYS A 95 -8.60 -6.98 3.01
C LYS A 95 -8.63 -8.32 2.29
N TYR A 96 -9.21 -9.31 2.93
CA TYR A 96 -9.53 -10.58 2.27
C TYR A 96 -10.87 -10.44 1.53
N GLN A 97 -10.88 -10.80 0.27
CA GLN A 97 -12.09 -10.79 -0.54
C GLN A 97 -12.53 -12.23 -0.77
N LEU A 98 -13.69 -12.60 -0.22
CA LEU A 98 -14.22 -13.96 -0.30
C LEU A 98 -14.63 -14.33 -1.72
N GLU A 99 -15.06 -13.38 -2.52
CA GLU A 99 -15.55 -13.61 -3.87
C GLU A 99 -14.59 -13.01 -4.91
N GLN A 100 -14.34 -13.78 -5.95
CA GLN A 100 -13.53 -13.34 -7.09
C GLN A 100 -14.31 -12.44 -8.07
N ILE A 101 -15.61 -12.27 -7.88
CA ILE A 101 -16.50 -11.56 -8.83
C ILE A 101 -15.91 -10.22 -9.29
N TYR A 102 -15.36 -9.46 -8.37
CA TYR A 102 -14.78 -8.16 -8.72
C TYR A 102 -13.55 -8.28 -9.62
N MET A 103 -12.71 -9.27 -9.40
CA MET A 103 -11.52 -9.51 -10.22
C MET A 103 -11.90 -10.12 -11.57
N ASP A 104 -12.88 -11.00 -11.58
CA ASP A 104 -13.40 -11.63 -12.80
C ASP A 104 -14.06 -10.59 -13.71
N ILE A 105 -14.83 -9.67 -13.17
CA ILE A 105 -15.41 -8.55 -13.94
C ILE A 105 -14.29 -7.69 -14.57
N ARG A 106 -13.24 -7.39 -13.82
CA ARG A 106 -12.10 -6.62 -14.33
C ARG A 106 -11.39 -7.35 -15.46
N PHE A 107 -11.14 -8.63 -15.28
CA PHE A 107 -10.49 -9.45 -16.29
C PHE A 107 -11.33 -9.53 -17.56
N ASP A 108 -12.61 -9.80 -17.44
CA ASP A 108 -13.58 -9.81 -18.52
C ASP A 108 -13.62 -8.46 -19.25
N THR A 109 -13.59 -7.37 -18.51
CA THR A 109 -13.55 -6.01 -19.06
C THR A 109 -12.26 -5.76 -19.83
N PHE A 110 -11.13 -6.25 -19.36
CA PHE A 110 -9.87 -6.18 -20.08
C PHE A 110 -9.90 -7.01 -21.38
N GLU A 111 -10.36 -8.22 -21.32
CA GLU A 111 -10.46 -9.09 -22.51
C GLU A 111 -11.42 -8.52 -23.57
N LYS A 112 -12.50 -7.91 -23.13
CA LYS A 112 -13.47 -7.26 -24.02
C LYS A 112 -13.03 -5.87 -24.49
N GLY A 113 -12.00 -5.29 -23.84
CA GLY A 113 -11.46 -3.98 -24.20
C GLY A 113 -12.34 -2.79 -23.81
N ASP A 114 -13.31 -2.99 -22.91
CA ASP A 114 -14.28 -1.94 -22.53
C ASP A 114 -13.64 -0.84 -21.66
N TYR A 115 -12.70 -1.20 -20.78
CA TYR A 115 -11.97 -0.25 -19.94
C TYR A 115 -10.50 -0.64 -19.82
N LEU A 116 -9.62 0.15 -20.38
CA LEU A 116 -8.19 -0.10 -20.35
C LEU A 116 -7.48 1.01 -19.59
N VAL A 117 -6.81 0.66 -18.50
CA VAL A 117 -5.87 1.57 -17.84
C VAL A 117 -4.48 1.27 -18.41
N LEU A 118 -4.01 2.16 -19.27
CA LEU A 118 -2.73 2.01 -19.95
C LEU A 118 -1.57 2.43 -19.03
N SER A 119 -0.49 1.67 -19.04
CA SER A 119 0.75 2.00 -18.35
C SER A 119 1.75 2.76 -19.23
N GLN A 120 1.29 3.34 -20.32
CA GLN A 120 2.13 3.97 -21.35
C GLN A 120 3.05 5.08 -20.85
N ASN A 121 2.68 5.72 -19.74
CA ASN A 121 3.39 6.88 -19.21
C ASN A 121 4.30 6.52 -18.02
N VAL A 122 4.44 5.23 -17.72
CA VAL A 122 5.34 4.79 -16.66
C VAL A 122 6.58 4.19 -17.30
N ASP A 123 7.69 4.91 -17.17
CA ASP A 123 8.99 4.46 -17.66
C ASP A 123 9.71 3.78 -16.50
N TYR A 124 9.76 2.45 -16.55
CA TYR A 124 10.51 1.65 -15.60
C TYR A 124 11.90 1.39 -16.16
N GLU A 125 12.92 1.55 -15.33
CA GLU A 125 14.25 1.07 -15.64
C GLU A 125 14.23 -0.44 -15.98
N GLU A 126 15.18 -0.92 -16.76
CA GLU A 126 15.17 -2.30 -17.24
C GLU A 126 15.21 -3.32 -16.09
N GLU A 127 15.91 -2.99 -15.02
CA GLU A 127 16.08 -3.83 -13.83
C GLU A 127 14.99 -3.62 -12.76
N ASP A 128 14.03 -2.72 -12.99
CA ASP A 128 12.98 -2.44 -12.02
C ASP A 128 11.99 -3.60 -11.94
N ILE A 129 12.02 -4.32 -10.83
CA ILE A 129 11.14 -5.47 -10.57
C ILE A 129 9.66 -5.14 -10.66
N ARG A 130 9.29 -3.87 -10.45
CA ARG A 130 7.90 -3.42 -10.52
C ARG A 130 7.36 -3.50 -11.95
N LYS A 131 8.22 -3.43 -12.97
CA LYS A 131 7.85 -3.54 -14.38
C LYS A 131 7.12 -4.85 -14.65
N GLU A 132 7.70 -5.96 -14.24
CA GLU A 132 7.11 -7.29 -14.44
C GLU A 132 5.71 -7.42 -13.83
N TRP A 133 5.53 -6.87 -12.62
CA TRP A 133 4.27 -7.01 -11.86
C TRP A 133 3.26 -5.89 -12.10
N SER A 134 3.73 -4.75 -12.61
CA SER A 134 2.87 -3.59 -12.85
C SER A 134 2.34 -3.53 -14.27
N GLU A 135 2.90 -4.31 -15.20
CA GLU A 135 2.50 -4.29 -16.60
C GLU A 135 2.07 -5.66 -17.11
N ILE A 136 1.01 -5.67 -17.90
CA ILE A 136 0.56 -6.83 -18.67
C ILE A 136 0.60 -6.46 -20.14
N PRO A 137 1.35 -7.20 -20.99
CA PRO A 137 1.21 -7.07 -22.43
C PRO A 137 -0.17 -7.58 -22.85
N PHE A 138 -0.85 -6.79 -23.66
CA PHE A 138 -2.18 -7.10 -24.13
C PHE A 138 -2.32 -6.72 -25.61
N VAL A 139 -2.99 -7.59 -26.36
CA VAL A 139 -3.29 -7.33 -27.76
C VAL A 139 -4.76 -6.96 -27.86
N MET A 140 -5.03 -5.75 -28.27
CA MET A 140 -6.41 -5.27 -28.47
C MET A 140 -7.10 -5.98 -29.63
N PRO A 141 -8.44 -5.97 -29.69
CA PRO A 141 -9.19 -6.56 -30.80
C PRO A 141 -8.80 -5.99 -32.20
N ASP A 142 -8.30 -4.76 -32.25
CA ASP A 142 -7.78 -4.11 -33.47
C ASP A 142 -6.28 -4.44 -33.76
N ALA A 143 -5.75 -5.48 -33.13
CA ALA A 143 -4.37 -5.95 -33.21
C ALA A 143 -3.30 -4.97 -32.72
N LYS A 144 -3.65 -3.94 -31.98
CA LYS A 144 -2.67 -3.07 -31.32
C LYS A 144 -2.13 -3.71 -30.06
N ASN A 145 -0.80 -3.69 -29.92
CA ASN A 145 -0.12 -4.08 -28.71
C ASN A 145 -0.14 -2.90 -27.73
N VAL A 146 -0.64 -3.14 -26.52
CA VAL A 146 -0.67 -2.16 -25.45
C VAL A 146 -0.12 -2.76 -24.17
N ARG A 147 0.29 -1.90 -23.22
CA ARG A 147 0.68 -2.29 -21.86
C ARG A 147 -0.40 -1.82 -20.89
N LEU A 148 -0.94 -2.74 -20.13
CA LEU A 148 -1.98 -2.48 -19.13
C LEU A 148 -1.39 -2.51 -17.73
N LEU A 149 -2.02 -1.81 -16.79
CA LEU A 149 -1.69 -1.96 -15.39
C LEU A 149 -1.99 -3.38 -14.92
N GLY A 150 -0.96 -4.04 -14.43
CA GLY A 150 -0.94 -5.49 -14.23
C GLY A 150 -1.23 -5.99 -12.83
N LYS A 151 -0.51 -5.55 -11.83
CA LYS A 151 -0.61 -6.03 -10.43
C LYS A 151 -1.71 -7.12 -10.21
N TYR A 152 -2.82 -6.75 -9.59
CA TYR A 152 -3.93 -7.66 -9.34
C TYR A 152 -4.53 -8.31 -10.61
N ASN A 153 -4.45 -7.65 -11.75
CA ASN A 153 -4.96 -8.18 -13.02
C ASN A 153 -4.06 -9.29 -13.58
N LYS A 154 -2.73 -9.18 -13.43
CA LYS A 154 -1.80 -10.24 -13.80
C LYS A 154 -2.08 -11.51 -13.01
N MET A 155 -2.30 -11.37 -11.72
CA MET A 155 -2.67 -12.45 -10.83
C MET A 155 -3.91 -13.19 -11.30
N ASN A 156 -4.96 -12.45 -11.62
CA ASN A 156 -6.22 -13.01 -12.07
C ASN A 156 -6.05 -13.72 -13.41
N ARG A 157 -5.32 -13.12 -14.35
CA ARG A 157 -5.04 -13.69 -15.66
C ARG A 157 -4.29 -15.03 -15.56
N ASP A 158 -3.31 -15.10 -14.70
CA ASP A 158 -2.53 -16.32 -14.45
C ASP A 158 -3.30 -17.35 -13.59
N LYS A 159 -4.59 -17.09 -13.32
CA LYS A 159 -5.48 -17.91 -12.48
C LYS A 159 -4.97 -18.08 -11.05
N VAL A 160 -4.07 -17.23 -10.63
CA VAL A 160 -3.66 -17.16 -9.24
C VAL A 160 -4.67 -16.29 -8.52
N ALA A 161 -5.47 -16.91 -7.67
CA ALA A 161 -6.53 -16.22 -6.95
C ALA A 161 -5.97 -15.12 -6.04
N SER A 162 -5.92 -13.90 -6.54
CA SER A 162 -5.63 -12.75 -5.69
C SER A 162 -6.90 -12.29 -4.98
N LYS A 163 -7.12 -12.87 -3.83
CA LYS A 163 -8.20 -12.45 -2.90
C LYS A 163 -7.71 -11.40 -1.90
N TYR A 164 -6.49 -10.92 -2.06
CA TYR A 164 -5.80 -10.13 -1.05
C TYR A 164 -5.59 -8.71 -1.55
N VAL A 165 -6.31 -7.77 -0.96
CA VAL A 165 -6.16 -6.34 -1.27
C VAL A 165 -5.29 -5.71 -0.19
N ASN A 166 -4.13 -5.19 -0.59
CA ASN A 166 -3.23 -4.52 0.33
C ASN A 166 -3.77 -3.15 0.71
N VAL A 167 -3.93 -2.89 2.00
CA VAL A 167 -4.33 -1.60 2.57
C VAL A 167 -3.11 -0.89 3.16
N ALA A 168 -2.38 -1.56 4.05
CA ALA A 168 -1.16 -1.05 4.66
C ALA A 168 0.03 -1.97 4.35
N ARG A 169 1.15 -1.37 3.96
CA ARG A 169 2.37 -2.07 3.54
C ARG A 169 3.60 -1.50 4.20
N ALA A 170 4.61 -2.33 4.45
CA ALA A 170 5.90 -1.92 4.99
C ALA A 170 6.51 -0.77 4.17
N ALA A 171 6.56 -0.89 2.84
CA ALA A 171 7.08 0.18 1.99
C ALA A 171 6.36 1.52 2.17
N GLY A 172 5.03 1.52 2.40
CA GLY A 172 4.28 2.74 2.72
C GLY A 172 4.76 3.38 4.02
N MET A 173 4.98 2.57 5.05
CA MET A 173 5.49 3.03 6.35
C MET A 173 6.89 3.67 6.21
N TRP A 174 7.79 3.03 5.46
CA TRP A 174 9.12 3.56 5.17
C TRP A 174 9.07 4.88 4.40
N LEU A 175 8.21 5.00 3.39
CA LEU A 175 8.03 6.23 2.62
C LEU A 175 7.49 7.38 3.48
N MET A 176 6.55 7.11 4.38
CA MET A 176 6.05 8.11 5.33
C MET A 176 7.17 8.61 6.26
N ARG A 177 8.08 7.73 6.69
CA ARG A 177 9.27 8.12 7.46
C ARG A 177 10.24 8.97 6.63
N VAL A 178 10.49 8.61 5.37
CA VAL A 178 11.32 9.40 4.45
C VAL A 178 10.76 10.81 4.29
N GLU A 179 9.46 10.93 4.05
CA GLU A 179 8.80 12.23 3.92
C GLU A 179 8.91 13.06 5.20
N ALA A 180 8.67 12.44 6.36
CA ALA A 180 8.78 13.13 7.65
C ALA A 180 10.21 13.62 7.93
N LEU A 181 11.24 12.84 7.58
CA LEU A 181 12.65 13.27 7.67
C LEU A 181 12.90 14.47 6.78
N ALA A 182 12.51 14.42 5.51
CA ALA A 182 12.72 15.52 4.56
C ALA A 182 12.02 16.80 5.04
N ARG A 183 10.76 16.70 5.46
CA ARG A 183 9.99 17.86 5.94
C ARG A 183 10.43 18.38 7.32
N SER A 184 11.25 17.61 8.03
CA SER A 184 11.88 18.04 9.30
C SER A 184 13.25 18.68 9.11
N GLY A 185 13.68 18.96 7.86
CA GLY A 185 15.00 19.51 7.57
C GLY A 185 16.15 18.49 7.72
N LYS A 186 15.83 17.19 7.61
CA LYS A 186 16.80 16.09 7.68
C LYS A 186 16.94 15.42 6.30
N GLU A 187 17.16 16.23 5.27
CA GLU A 187 17.20 15.77 3.87
C GLU A 187 18.26 14.68 3.64
N GLY A 188 19.42 14.81 4.27
CA GLY A 188 20.49 13.82 4.17
C GLY A 188 20.05 12.44 4.67
N ASP A 189 19.37 12.38 5.81
CA ASP A 189 18.83 11.13 6.38
C ASP A 189 17.71 10.57 5.49
N ALA A 190 16.85 11.46 4.97
CA ALA A 190 15.76 11.07 4.08
C ALA A 190 16.29 10.41 2.79
N VAL A 191 17.30 11.02 2.15
CA VAL A 191 17.94 10.48 0.94
C VAL A 191 18.65 9.16 1.24
N ALA A 192 19.37 9.08 2.35
CA ALA A 192 20.04 7.84 2.75
C ALA A 192 19.03 6.70 2.95
N LEU A 193 17.91 6.98 3.61
CA LEU A 193 16.85 6.00 3.83
C LEU A 193 16.18 5.58 2.51
N ALA A 194 15.82 6.54 1.66
CA ALA A 194 15.22 6.27 0.35
C ALA A 194 16.13 5.39 -0.53
N ASN A 195 17.44 5.68 -0.56
CA ASN A 195 18.41 4.90 -1.33
C ASN A 195 18.57 3.46 -0.82
N ARG A 196 18.34 3.20 0.46
CA ARG A 196 18.30 1.83 0.99
C ARG A 196 17.06 1.07 0.52
N MET A 197 15.95 1.75 0.37
CA MET A 197 14.70 1.13 -0.12
C MET A 197 14.75 0.76 -1.62
N LEU A 198 15.66 1.36 -2.38
CA LEU A 198 15.78 1.18 -3.85
C LEU A 198 16.82 0.12 -4.25
N LYS A 199 17.50 -0.47 -3.28
CA LYS A 199 18.50 -1.53 -3.51
C LYS A 199 17.84 -2.91 -3.49
#